data_448943ee5c912cc1409a9972e6412f8f
#
_entry.id   448943ee5c912cc1409a9972e6412f8f
#
_cell.length_a   1.000
_cell.length_b   1.000
_cell.length_c   1.000
_cell.angle_alpha   90.00
_cell.angle_beta   90.00
_cell.angle_gamma   90.00
#
_symmetry.space_group_name_H-M   'P 1'
#
loop_
_entity.id
_entity.type
_entity.pdbx_description
1 polymer ?
#
loop_
_entity_poly.entity_id
_entity_poly.type
_entity_poly.pdbx_seq_one_letter_code
_entity_poly.pdbx_strand_id
1 'polypeptide(L)'
;MRVTEKFNLGATQSGVDFVDVDVRADVPVYIDPQAIRSQSGDWIEECIHAIQTYFSALLDAVRSDDIPQIRRLIVPLMEPNETHLGVSTGKSRGRSLGSQTKAAELIENLRNSRAAQTGRLRDLEDAALLVVGVDRDIISDITTCIIREQLILYTQDQCKFHGIPMEQQDSGPMWDSDTSSWTDDYVDLPRADGDKLLLVPKSIVRLRLSVDTGKYYRGYIRPYYEDIELGKAASDFVRIINLKPAKRGGPKRTRRRVMKGKLDQHLGTNKTAVEAHTENFPQALDRYKDALESAGSRPLPDAEFHAHIRSRQESLTEILDEIKAVAPGNAGANGYHRSVAKFLTALFDTQLGNVRIEQKIHQGLKRIDITFDNVAGDGFFDWLRKNFSSAFVPVECKNYGKDVKNPEFDQIAMRFSPQRGQFGLLTCRSLADVDSATARAGTIAADGHGYVVVLTDDDLMTLARDAADSSAPYAYPLLRARFEALLGIG
;
A
#
# COMPACT_ATOMS: atom_id res chain seq x y z
N MET A 1 -21.80 10.79 4.26
CA MET A 1 -21.22 11.08 5.58
C MET A 1 -19.98 10.21 5.73
N ARG A 2 -18.84 10.83 6.00
CA ARG A 2 -17.55 10.15 6.12
C ARG A 2 -17.41 9.41 7.46
N VAL A 3 -16.50 8.46 7.52
CA VAL A 3 -16.16 7.76 8.78
C VAL A 3 -15.69 8.77 9.82
N THR A 4 -14.78 9.69 9.44
CA THR A 4 -14.28 10.75 10.34
C THR A 4 -15.39 11.65 10.88
N GLU A 5 -16.39 11.98 10.06
CA GLU A 5 -17.58 12.76 10.45
C GLU A 5 -18.53 11.94 11.33
N LYS A 6 -18.78 10.68 10.96
CA LYS A 6 -19.70 9.77 11.67
C LYS A 6 -19.30 9.56 13.11
N PHE A 7 -18.01 9.41 13.34
CA PHE A 7 -17.45 9.12 14.68
C PHE A 7 -16.82 10.35 15.34
N ASN A 8 -16.99 11.56 14.78
CA ASN A 8 -16.48 12.83 15.31
C ASN A 8 -14.99 12.78 15.66
N LEU A 9 -14.16 12.29 14.74
CA LEU A 9 -12.74 12.07 15.00
C LEU A 9 -11.92 13.37 15.05
N GLY A 10 -12.50 14.51 14.67
CA GLY A 10 -11.77 15.77 14.57
C GLY A 10 -10.64 15.73 13.55
N ALA A 11 -10.74 14.89 12.54
CA ALA A 11 -9.74 14.68 11.51
C ALA A 11 -10.41 14.62 10.14
N THR A 12 -9.63 14.83 9.09
CA THR A 12 -10.02 14.57 7.70
C THR A 12 -9.19 13.40 7.14
N GLN A 13 -9.32 13.11 5.85
CA GLN A 13 -8.53 12.08 5.17
C GLN A 13 -7.03 12.16 5.46
N SER A 14 -6.47 13.37 5.53
CA SER A 14 -5.04 13.56 5.79
C SER A 14 -4.61 13.15 7.21
N GLY A 15 -5.53 13.28 8.17
CA GLY A 15 -5.25 12.97 9.59
C GLY A 15 -5.53 11.53 10.01
N VAL A 16 -5.96 10.66 9.08
CA VAL A 16 -6.22 9.25 9.35
C VAL A 16 -5.42 8.37 8.39
N ASP A 17 -5.06 7.17 8.85
CA ASP A 17 -4.28 6.21 8.07
C ASP A 17 -5.13 5.38 7.09
N PHE A 18 -6.41 5.28 7.36
CA PHE A 18 -7.38 4.55 6.54
C PHE A 18 -8.04 5.44 5.49
N VAL A 19 -8.63 4.83 4.47
CA VAL A 19 -9.48 5.54 3.50
C VAL A 19 -10.75 6.01 4.20
N ASP A 20 -10.95 7.33 4.25
CA ASP A 20 -12.12 7.96 4.88
C ASP A 20 -13.35 7.84 3.97
N VAL A 21 -13.87 6.63 3.86
CA VAL A 21 -14.98 6.29 2.97
C VAL A 21 -16.29 7.00 3.35
N ASP A 22 -17.17 7.18 2.37
CA ASP A 22 -18.57 7.54 2.64
C ASP A 22 -19.35 6.26 3.01
N VAL A 23 -19.90 6.21 4.24
CA VAL A 23 -20.66 5.05 4.72
C VAL A 23 -21.97 4.77 3.95
N ARG A 24 -22.27 5.54 2.91
CA ARG A 24 -23.48 5.42 2.06
C ARG A 24 -23.18 5.19 0.59
N ALA A 25 -21.92 5.31 0.17
CA ALA A 25 -21.51 5.19 -1.22
C ALA A 25 -20.07 4.71 -1.31
N ASP A 26 -19.75 3.93 -2.35
CA ASP A 26 -18.41 3.43 -2.56
C ASP A 26 -17.46 4.55 -3.03
N VAL A 27 -16.20 4.43 -2.64
CA VAL A 27 -15.10 5.27 -3.10
C VAL A 27 -14.38 4.53 -4.23
N PRO A 28 -14.11 5.17 -5.40
CA PRO A 28 -13.56 4.49 -6.57
C PRO A 28 -12.06 4.20 -6.44
N VAL A 29 -11.70 3.45 -5.42
CA VAL A 29 -10.35 2.91 -5.19
C VAL A 29 -10.45 1.40 -4.98
N TYR A 30 -9.34 0.71 -5.20
CA TYR A 30 -9.25 -0.74 -5.22
C TYR A 30 -8.09 -1.19 -4.35
N ILE A 31 -8.25 -2.27 -3.58
CA ILE A 31 -7.13 -2.95 -2.92
C ILE A 31 -6.27 -3.58 -4.02
N ASP A 32 -4.99 -3.22 -4.04
CA ASP A 32 -4.03 -3.69 -5.04
C ASP A 32 -3.05 -4.69 -4.40
N PRO A 33 -3.08 -5.99 -4.78
CA PRO A 33 -2.13 -6.98 -4.27
C PRO A 33 -0.67 -6.59 -4.47
N GLN A 34 -0.34 -5.91 -5.58
CA GLN A 34 1.01 -5.41 -5.83
C GLN A 34 1.40 -4.31 -4.84
N ALA A 35 0.44 -3.47 -4.42
CA ALA A 35 0.70 -2.48 -3.39
C ALA A 35 0.99 -3.12 -2.02
N ILE A 36 0.34 -4.23 -1.69
CA ILE A 36 0.64 -5.04 -0.49
C ILE A 36 2.05 -5.61 -0.63
N ARG A 37 2.35 -6.28 -1.72
CA ARG A 37 3.63 -6.98 -1.96
C ARG A 37 4.85 -6.05 -2.00
N SER A 38 4.66 -4.79 -2.38
CA SER A 38 5.74 -3.78 -2.45
C SER A 38 6.13 -3.19 -1.09
N GLN A 39 5.45 -3.56 -0.02
CA GLN A 39 5.69 -3.10 1.34
C GLN A 39 6.33 -4.20 2.19
N SER A 40 6.67 -3.86 3.44
CA SER A 40 7.22 -4.78 4.43
C SER A 40 6.61 -4.49 5.80
N GLY A 41 6.57 -5.48 6.66
CA GLY A 41 6.06 -5.39 8.02
C GLY A 41 5.20 -6.59 8.38
N ASP A 42 5.07 -6.89 9.67
CA ASP A 42 4.40 -8.09 10.16
C ASP A 42 2.98 -8.24 9.59
N TRP A 43 2.19 -7.15 9.64
CA TRP A 43 0.85 -7.12 9.08
C TRP A 43 0.82 -7.36 7.56
N ILE A 44 1.78 -6.78 6.84
CA ILE A 44 1.94 -6.96 5.39
C ILE A 44 2.35 -8.39 5.06
N GLU A 45 3.27 -8.97 5.83
CA GLU A 45 3.71 -10.37 5.66
C GLU A 45 2.56 -11.35 5.88
N GLU A 46 1.70 -11.10 6.87
CA GLU A 46 0.47 -11.87 7.10
C GLU A 46 -0.51 -11.75 5.91
N CYS A 47 -0.72 -10.53 5.36
CA CYS A 47 -1.52 -10.34 4.15
C CYS A 47 -0.94 -11.11 2.94
N ILE A 48 0.38 -11.03 2.72
CA ILE A 48 1.06 -11.76 1.64
C ILE A 48 0.90 -13.26 1.82
N HIS A 49 1.09 -13.76 3.04
CA HIS A 49 0.96 -15.17 3.36
C HIS A 49 -0.47 -15.68 3.09
N ALA A 50 -1.50 -14.94 3.53
CA ALA A 50 -2.88 -15.28 3.26
C ALA A 50 -3.17 -15.34 1.75
N ILE A 51 -2.72 -14.36 0.97
CA ILE A 51 -2.90 -14.33 -0.48
C ILE A 51 -2.22 -15.53 -1.15
N GLN A 52 -0.98 -15.84 -0.75
CA GLN A 52 -0.20 -16.94 -1.32
C GLN A 52 -0.80 -18.31 -1.01
N THR A 53 -1.18 -18.56 0.25
CA THR A 53 -1.75 -19.84 0.67
C THR A 53 -3.10 -20.09 0.01
N TYR A 54 -3.98 -19.07 -0.05
CA TYR A 54 -5.25 -19.18 -0.75
C TYR A 54 -5.06 -19.50 -2.23
N PHE A 55 -4.20 -18.72 -2.91
CA PHE A 55 -4.02 -18.88 -4.35
C PHE A 55 -3.36 -20.20 -4.71
N SER A 56 -2.42 -20.69 -3.89
CA SER A 56 -1.86 -22.03 -4.04
C SER A 56 -2.93 -23.11 -3.92
N ALA A 57 -3.78 -23.05 -2.89
CA ALA A 57 -4.85 -24.02 -2.70
C ALA A 57 -5.84 -24.01 -3.88
N LEU A 58 -6.18 -22.83 -4.41
CA LEU A 58 -7.05 -22.70 -5.57
C LEU A 58 -6.41 -23.29 -6.84
N LEU A 59 -5.14 -23.00 -7.12
CA LEU A 59 -4.44 -23.53 -8.28
C LEU A 59 -4.27 -25.06 -8.22
N ASP A 60 -3.99 -25.60 -7.06
CA ASP A 60 -3.86 -27.06 -6.87
C ASP A 60 -5.20 -27.77 -7.10
N ALA A 61 -6.29 -27.20 -6.61
CA ALA A 61 -7.63 -27.69 -6.89
C ALA A 61 -8.00 -27.62 -8.39
N VAL A 62 -7.61 -26.52 -9.07
CA VAL A 62 -7.82 -26.35 -10.52
C VAL A 62 -7.01 -27.38 -11.32
N ARG A 63 -5.74 -27.59 -10.99
CA ARG A 63 -4.87 -28.56 -11.66
C ARG A 63 -5.28 -30.00 -11.46
N SER A 64 -5.83 -30.33 -10.30
CA SER A 64 -6.38 -31.67 -10.00
C SER A 64 -7.80 -31.88 -10.48
N ASP A 65 -8.43 -30.86 -11.08
CA ASP A 65 -9.83 -30.82 -11.50
C ASP A 65 -10.81 -31.17 -10.37
N ASP A 66 -10.47 -30.80 -9.12
CA ASP A 66 -11.31 -31.03 -7.95
C ASP A 66 -12.40 -29.93 -7.84
N ILE A 67 -13.49 -30.15 -8.59
CA ILE A 67 -14.62 -29.21 -8.64
C ILE A 67 -15.24 -28.94 -7.26
N PRO A 68 -15.44 -29.93 -6.37
CA PRO A 68 -15.91 -29.70 -5.01
C PRO A 68 -15.00 -28.74 -4.23
N GLN A 69 -13.68 -28.93 -4.31
CA GLN A 69 -12.71 -28.08 -3.61
C GLN A 69 -12.66 -26.68 -4.21
N ILE A 70 -12.64 -26.54 -5.54
CA ILE A 70 -12.71 -25.23 -6.21
C ILE A 70 -13.96 -24.46 -5.73
N ARG A 71 -15.12 -25.13 -5.64
CA ARG A 71 -16.35 -24.50 -5.14
C ARG A 71 -16.24 -24.06 -3.69
N ARG A 72 -15.63 -24.87 -2.80
CA ARG A 72 -15.40 -24.50 -1.40
C ARG A 72 -14.53 -23.26 -1.27
N LEU A 73 -13.56 -23.08 -2.17
CA LEU A 73 -12.67 -21.93 -2.16
C LEU A 73 -13.33 -20.67 -2.73
N ILE A 74 -14.13 -20.77 -3.80
CA ILE A 74 -14.68 -19.61 -4.51
C ILE A 74 -16.03 -19.14 -3.94
N VAL A 75 -16.90 -20.03 -3.47
CA VAL A 75 -18.25 -19.64 -2.99
C VAL A 75 -18.20 -18.64 -1.82
N PRO A 76 -17.28 -18.71 -0.86
CA PRO A 76 -17.19 -17.73 0.22
C PRO A 76 -16.66 -16.36 -0.21
N LEU A 77 -16.17 -16.18 -1.43
CA LEU A 77 -15.77 -14.87 -1.96
C LEU A 77 -17.02 -14.02 -2.19
N MET A 78 -17.36 -13.22 -1.20
CA MET A 78 -18.50 -12.30 -1.24
C MET A 78 -18.01 -10.88 -1.56
N GLU A 79 -18.89 -10.06 -2.16
CA GLU A 79 -18.59 -8.64 -2.34
C GLU A 79 -18.41 -7.98 -0.96
N PRO A 80 -17.24 -7.36 -0.67
CA PRO A 80 -16.92 -6.84 0.65
C PRO A 80 -17.53 -5.44 0.87
N ASN A 81 -18.87 -5.37 0.91
CA ASN A 81 -19.62 -4.11 1.02
C ASN A 81 -19.25 -3.28 2.25
N GLU A 82 -18.75 -3.92 3.30
CA GLU A 82 -18.32 -3.29 4.54
C GLU A 82 -17.08 -2.41 4.43
N THR A 83 -16.36 -2.46 3.31
CA THR A 83 -15.21 -1.57 3.03
C THR A 83 -15.59 -0.30 2.31
N HIS A 84 -16.75 -0.23 1.66
CA HIS A 84 -17.19 0.88 0.82
C HIS A 84 -16.17 1.29 -0.26
N LEU A 85 -15.44 0.31 -0.81
CA LEU A 85 -14.52 0.52 -1.94
C LEU A 85 -15.14 -0.03 -3.22
N GLY A 86 -14.91 0.66 -4.35
CA GLY A 86 -15.41 0.25 -5.65
C GLY A 86 -16.12 1.38 -6.41
N VAL A 87 -16.90 1.05 -7.42
CA VAL A 87 -17.60 2.03 -8.29
C VAL A 87 -19.12 2.02 -8.13
N SER A 88 -19.67 1.34 -7.15
CA SER A 88 -21.10 1.29 -6.93
C SER A 88 -21.65 2.63 -6.43
N THR A 89 -22.71 3.15 -7.07
CA THR A 89 -23.32 4.44 -6.70
C THR A 89 -24.45 4.28 -5.67
N GLY A 90 -24.58 3.13 -5.02
CA GLY A 90 -25.61 2.85 -4.01
C GLY A 90 -25.34 1.51 -3.32
N LYS A 91 -26.18 1.14 -2.33
CA LYS A 91 -26.05 -0.16 -1.68
C LYS A 91 -26.04 -1.25 -2.75
N SER A 92 -24.88 -1.86 -2.94
CA SER A 92 -24.76 -3.03 -3.82
C SER A 92 -25.73 -4.09 -3.32
N ARG A 93 -26.58 -4.61 -4.22
CA ARG A 93 -27.53 -5.68 -3.88
C ARG A 93 -26.84 -7.04 -3.95
N GLY A 94 -25.61 -7.13 -3.38
CA GLY A 94 -24.95 -8.42 -3.18
C GLY A 94 -24.82 -9.25 -4.46
N ARG A 95 -24.27 -8.68 -5.54
CA ARG A 95 -23.80 -9.48 -6.67
C ARG A 95 -22.47 -10.13 -6.29
N SER A 96 -22.57 -11.02 -5.32
CA SER A 96 -21.44 -11.81 -4.83
C SER A 96 -20.73 -12.52 -5.98
N LEU A 97 -19.41 -12.53 -5.98
CA LEU A 97 -18.60 -13.48 -6.75
C LEU A 97 -19.03 -14.91 -6.46
N GLY A 98 -19.46 -15.18 -5.20
CA GLY A 98 -20.08 -16.44 -4.79
C GLY A 98 -21.50 -16.68 -5.30
N SER A 99 -22.12 -15.74 -6.06
CA SER A 99 -23.40 -16.06 -6.73
C SER A 99 -23.18 -17.24 -7.68
N GLN A 100 -24.14 -18.17 -7.70
CA GLN A 100 -24.01 -19.43 -8.48
C GLN A 100 -23.57 -19.21 -9.93
N THR A 101 -23.98 -18.11 -10.57
CA THR A 101 -23.63 -17.77 -11.95
C THR A 101 -22.20 -17.25 -12.09
N LYS A 102 -21.77 -16.29 -11.28
CA LYS A 102 -20.41 -15.73 -11.36
C LYS A 102 -19.34 -16.71 -10.88
N ALA A 103 -19.62 -17.45 -9.80
CA ALA A 103 -18.73 -18.49 -9.33
C ALA A 103 -18.56 -19.60 -10.39
N ALA A 104 -19.64 -20.02 -11.03
CA ALA A 104 -19.58 -21.02 -12.10
C ALA A 104 -18.76 -20.52 -13.30
N GLU A 105 -18.95 -19.27 -13.71
CA GLU A 105 -18.20 -18.63 -14.80
C GLU A 105 -16.71 -18.51 -14.46
N LEU A 106 -16.37 -18.08 -13.24
CA LEU A 106 -14.98 -17.97 -12.77
C LEU A 106 -14.31 -19.36 -12.71
N ILE A 107 -15.00 -20.38 -12.21
CA ILE A 107 -14.53 -21.75 -12.16
C ILE A 107 -14.23 -22.26 -13.58
N GLU A 108 -15.16 -22.03 -14.51
CA GLU A 108 -14.99 -22.45 -15.91
C GLU A 108 -13.83 -21.74 -16.58
N ASN A 109 -13.70 -20.42 -16.37
CA ASN A 109 -12.59 -19.63 -16.92
C ASN A 109 -11.24 -20.05 -16.36
N LEU A 110 -11.14 -20.35 -15.06
CA LEU A 110 -9.91 -20.85 -14.44
C LEU A 110 -9.55 -22.25 -14.97
N ARG A 111 -10.52 -23.16 -15.07
CA ARG A 111 -10.30 -24.52 -15.61
C ARG A 111 -9.88 -24.50 -17.07
N ASN A 112 -10.42 -23.59 -17.87
CA ASN A 112 -10.10 -23.44 -19.29
C ASN A 112 -8.81 -22.64 -19.52
N SER A 113 -8.27 -21.96 -18.50
CA SER A 113 -7.02 -21.21 -18.59
C SER A 113 -5.83 -22.16 -18.68
N ARG A 114 -5.11 -22.09 -19.80
CA ARG A 114 -3.84 -22.80 -19.95
C ARG A 114 -2.79 -22.32 -18.97
N ALA A 115 -2.77 -21.03 -18.68
CA ALA A 115 -1.86 -20.45 -17.70
C ALA A 115 -2.06 -21.09 -16.31
N ALA A 116 -3.31 -21.37 -15.90
CA ALA A 116 -3.63 -22.09 -14.66
C ALA A 116 -3.10 -23.55 -14.70
N GLN A 117 -3.37 -24.25 -15.81
CA GLN A 117 -3.00 -25.66 -15.97
C GLN A 117 -1.47 -25.87 -16.09
N THR A 118 -0.77 -24.97 -16.77
CA THR A 118 0.68 -25.10 -17.05
C THR A 118 1.57 -24.52 -15.95
N GLY A 119 1.00 -23.97 -14.87
CA GLY A 119 1.75 -23.35 -13.77
C GLY A 119 2.29 -21.95 -14.10
N ARG A 120 1.73 -21.29 -15.12
CA ARG A 120 2.08 -19.90 -15.46
C ARG A 120 1.41 -18.89 -14.53
N LEU A 121 0.22 -19.22 -13.99
CA LEU A 121 -0.35 -18.46 -12.89
C LEU A 121 0.41 -18.82 -11.62
N ARG A 122 1.09 -17.85 -11.04
CA ARG A 122 1.85 -17.99 -9.78
C ARG A 122 1.21 -17.17 -8.65
N ASP A 123 0.51 -16.12 -9.02
CA ASP A 123 -0.16 -15.22 -8.09
C ASP A 123 -1.45 -14.64 -8.67
N LEU A 124 -2.16 -13.89 -7.83
CA LEU A 124 -3.47 -13.33 -8.15
C LEU A 124 -3.40 -12.30 -9.28
N GLU A 125 -2.29 -11.56 -9.40
CA GLU A 125 -2.07 -10.57 -10.46
C GLU A 125 -1.91 -11.22 -11.84
N ASP A 126 -1.34 -12.42 -11.90
CA ASP A 126 -1.26 -13.18 -13.15
C ASP A 126 -2.66 -13.53 -13.65
N ALA A 127 -3.59 -13.86 -12.75
CA ALA A 127 -4.99 -14.10 -13.10
C ALA A 127 -5.67 -12.85 -13.68
N ALA A 128 -5.37 -11.66 -13.13
CA ALA A 128 -5.85 -10.39 -13.67
C ALA A 128 -5.37 -10.13 -15.10
N LEU A 129 -4.15 -10.56 -15.43
CA LEU A 129 -3.55 -10.38 -16.77
C LEU A 129 -4.07 -11.38 -17.79
N LEU A 130 -4.23 -12.64 -17.42
CA LEU A 130 -4.34 -13.77 -18.33
C LEU A 130 -5.72 -14.43 -18.33
N VAL A 131 -6.46 -14.41 -17.20
CA VAL A 131 -7.74 -15.12 -17.09
C VAL A 131 -8.90 -14.24 -17.54
N VAL A 132 -9.70 -14.74 -18.46
CA VAL A 132 -10.93 -14.05 -18.93
C VAL A 132 -11.92 -13.91 -17.78
N GLY A 133 -12.60 -12.77 -17.69
CA GLY A 133 -13.58 -12.50 -16.64
C GLY A 133 -13.00 -12.11 -15.28
N VAL A 134 -11.67 -12.16 -15.10
CA VAL A 134 -11.00 -11.66 -13.89
C VAL A 134 -10.49 -10.25 -14.17
N ASP A 135 -11.22 -9.24 -13.76
CA ASP A 135 -10.85 -7.83 -13.90
C ASP A 135 -10.40 -7.22 -12.57
N ARG A 136 -10.13 -5.92 -12.56
CA ARG A 136 -9.61 -5.22 -11.39
C ARG A 136 -10.57 -5.21 -10.20
N ASP A 137 -11.88 -5.09 -10.46
CA ASP A 137 -12.89 -5.09 -9.38
C ASP A 137 -12.87 -6.46 -8.70
N ILE A 138 -12.87 -7.53 -9.50
CA ILE A 138 -12.82 -8.91 -9.02
C ILE A 138 -11.53 -9.19 -8.23
N ILE A 139 -10.37 -8.71 -8.70
CA ILE A 139 -9.11 -8.87 -7.97
C ILE A 139 -9.14 -8.15 -6.63
N SER A 140 -9.65 -6.91 -6.60
CA SER A 140 -9.80 -6.15 -5.36
C SER A 140 -10.72 -6.88 -4.37
N ASP A 141 -11.88 -7.36 -4.83
CA ASP A 141 -12.85 -8.07 -4.00
C ASP A 141 -12.26 -9.38 -3.46
N ILE A 142 -11.63 -10.19 -4.32
CA ILE A 142 -10.95 -11.42 -3.90
C ILE A 142 -9.86 -11.11 -2.87
N THR A 143 -9.03 -10.13 -3.13
CA THR A 143 -7.95 -9.74 -2.20
C THR A 143 -8.53 -9.32 -0.85
N THR A 144 -9.57 -8.50 -0.86
CA THR A 144 -10.25 -8.03 0.35
C THR A 144 -10.82 -9.21 1.16
N CYS A 145 -11.46 -10.18 0.50
CA CYS A 145 -11.98 -11.37 1.17
C CYS A 145 -10.87 -12.20 1.80
N ILE A 146 -9.74 -12.39 1.11
CA ILE A 146 -8.63 -13.20 1.60
C ILE A 146 -7.97 -12.55 2.83
N ILE A 147 -7.71 -11.23 2.79
CA ILE A 147 -7.06 -10.51 3.89
C ILE A 147 -8.06 -9.97 4.92
N ARG A 148 -9.27 -10.50 4.97
CA ARG A 148 -10.34 -10.01 5.86
C ARG A 148 -9.94 -10.04 7.34
N GLU A 149 -9.29 -11.10 7.80
CA GLU A 149 -8.80 -11.20 9.18
C GLU A 149 -7.84 -10.06 9.52
N GLN A 150 -6.87 -9.80 8.64
CA GLN A 150 -5.89 -8.73 8.80
C GLN A 150 -6.56 -7.35 8.79
N LEU A 151 -7.59 -7.16 7.95
CA LEU A 151 -8.39 -5.92 7.95
C LEU A 151 -9.22 -5.76 9.22
N ILE A 152 -9.75 -6.84 9.80
CA ILE A 152 -10.45 -6.83 11.09
C ILE A 152 -9.49 -6.37 12.19
N LEU A 153 -8.32 -6.97 12.30
CA LEU A 153 -7.30 -6.59 13.29
C LEU A 153 -6.87 -5.12 13.13
N TYR A 154 -6.60 -4.69 11.90
CA TYR A 154 -6.31 -3.29 11.59
C TYR A 154 -7.47 -2.36 12.00
N THR A 155 -8.71 -2.71 11.68
CA THR A 155 -9.90 -1.93 12.06
C THR A 155 -10.02 -1.79 13.57
N GLN A 156 -9.84 -2.87 14.32
CA GLN A 156 -9.88 -2.86 15.76
C GLN A 156 -8.81 -1.95 16.36
N ASP A 157 -7.61 -1.94 15.82
CA ASP A 157 -6.52 -1.08 16.29
C ASP A 157 -6.80 0.39 15.98
N GLN A 158 -7.30 0.72 14.78
CA GLN A 158 -7.73 2.07 14.45
C GLN A 158 -8.91 2.54 15.33
N CYS A 159 -9.87 1.65 15.60
CA CYS A 159 -10.99 1.96 16.49
C CYS A 159 -10.53 2.26 17.92
N LYS A 160 -9.64 1.45 18.48
CA LYS A 160 -9.04 1.70 19.80
C LYS A 160 -8.30 3.04 19.83
N PHE A 161 -7.54 3.34 18.79
CA PHE A 161 -6.78 4.59 18.69
C PHE A 161 -7.68 5.81 18.63
N HIS A 162 -8.67 5.81 17.74
CA HIS A 162 -9.57 6.94 17.52
C HIS A 162 -10.72 7.01 18.54
N GLY A 163 -10.90 6.00 19.39
CA GLY A 163 -12.02 5.91 20.33
C GLY A 163 -13.35 5.60 19.63
N ILE A 164 -13.32 4.90 18.50
CA ILE A 164 -14.53 4.47 17.78
C ILE A 164 -15.15 3.28 18.52
N PRO A 165 -16.45 3.33 18.87
CA PRO A 165 -17.11 2.22 19.53
C PRO A 165 -17.24 1.01 18.60
N MET A 166 -17.07 -0.18 19.16
CA MET A 166 -17.21 -1.46 18.47
C MET A 166 -18.28 -2.31 19.13
N GLU A 167 -18.90 -3.17 18.35
CA GLU A 167 -19.91 -4.14 18.79
C GLU A 167 -19.52 -5.51 18.25
N GLN A 168 -19.90 -6.57 18.96
CA GLN A 168 -19.73 -7.95 18.50
C GLN A 168 -20.59 -8.23 17.27
N GLN A 169 -19.98 -8.66 16.17
CA GLN A 169 -20.61 -8.91 14.89
C GLN A 169 -20.00 -10.15 14.25
N ASP A 170 -20.74 -10.77 13.34
CA ASP A 170 -20.26 -11.82 12.46
C ASP A 170 -19.10 -11.29 11.59
N SER A 171 -17.95 -11.97 11.58
CA SER A 171 -16.77 -11.58 10.79
C SER A 171 -17.02 -11.67 9.29
N GLY A 172 -17.93 -12.54 8.86
CA GLY A 172 -17.95 -13.10 7.54
C GLY A 172 -16.80 -14.09 7.29
N PRO A 173 -16.73 -14.72 6.12
CA PRO A 173 -15.69 -15.69 5.82
C PRO A 173 -14.29 -15.09 5.93
N MET A 174 -13.42 -15.68 6.74
CA MET A 174 -12.00 -15.38 6.90
C MET A 174 -11.16 -16.54 6.39
N TRP A 175 -10.09 -16.27 5.67
CA TRP A 175 -9.17 -17.30 5.21
C TRP A 175 -8.20 -17.69 6.32
N ASP A 176 -8.22 -18.93 6.72
CA ASP A 176 -7.25 -19.53 7.62
C ASP A 176 -6.10 -20.15 6.80
N SER A 177 -4.93 -19.54 6.88
CA SER A 177 -3.73 -19.95 6.14
C SER A 177 -3.17 -21.29 6.63
N ASP A 178 -3.35 -21.63 7.90
CA ASP A 178 -2.82 -22.86 8.49
C ASP A 178 -3.61 -24.08 8.04
N THR A 179 -4.92 -23.96 7.99
CA THR A 179 -5.82 -25.05 7.58
C THR A 179 -6.20 -25.02 6.09
N SER A 180 -5.81 -23.94 5.36
CA SER A 180 -6.20 -23.68 3.98
C SER A 180 -7.72 -23.80 3.76
N SER A 181 -8.49 -23.21 4.66
CA SER A 181 -9.94 -23.25 4.66
C SER A 181 -10.57 -21.93 5.11
N TRP A 182 -11.84 -21.74 4.79
CA TRP A 182 -12.61 -20.60 5.27
C TRP A 182 -13.17 -20.90 6.66
N THR A 183 -13.05 -19.92 7.55
CA THR A 183 -13.61 -19.91 8.90
C THR A 183 -14.49 -18.68 9.09
N ASP A 184 -15.30 -18.64 10.11
CA ASP A 184 -16.07 -17.50 10.55
C ASP A 184 -16.09 -17.42 12.08
N ASP A 185 -16.18 -16.22 12.62
CA ASP A 185 -16.21 -15.98 14.06
C ASP A 185 -17.00 -14.70 14.38
N TYR A 186 -17.25 -14.47 15.66
CA TYR A 186 -17.80 -13.21 16.16
C TYR A 186 -16.66 -12.31 16.61
N VAL A 187 -16.58 -11.12 16.03
CA VAL A 187 -15.52 -10.15 16.26
C VAL A 187 -16.09 -8.77 16.61
N ASP A 188 -15.30 -7.97 17.32
CA ASP A 188 -15.68 -6.59 17.63
C ASP A 188 -15.36 -5.68 16.42
N LEU A 189 -16.39 -5.05 15.85
CA LEU A 189 -16.26 -4.12 14.71
C LEU A 189 -17.11 -2.87 14.90
N PRO A 190 -16.71 -1.74 14.32
CA PRO A 190 -17.52 -0.53 14.31
C PRO A 190 -18.74 -0.70 13.41
N ARG A 191 -19.80 0.05 13.71
CA ARG A 191 -21.03 0.02 12.96
C ARG A 191 -21.38 1.40 12.42
N ALA A 192 -21.66 1.45 11.12
CA ALA A 192 -22.09 2.67 10.46
C ALA A 192 -23.40 2.45 9.68
N ASP A 193 -24.38 3.31 9.90
CA ASP A 193 -25.70 3.27 9.26
C ASP A 193 -26.41 1.89 9.30
N GLY A 194 -26.12 1.09 10.34
CA GLY A 194 -26.74 -0.22 10.56
C GLY A 194 -25.90 -1.40 10.06
N ASP A 195 -24.87 -1.17 9.27
CA ASP A 195 -23.99 -2.19 8.70
C ASP A 195 -22.62 -2.20 9.38
N LYS A 196 -21.93 -3.34 9.39
CA LYS A 196 -20.54 -3.45 9.86
C LYS A 196 -19.62 -2.66 8.94
N LEU A 197 -18.52 -2.15 9.48
CA LEU A 197 -17.54 -1.37 8.75
C LEU A 197 -16.15 -1.98 8.92
N LEU A 198 -15.43 -2.16 7.82
CA LEU A 198 -14.01 -2.50 7.79
C LEU A 198 -13.21 -1.31 7.26
N LEU A 199 -12.24 -0.86 8.04
CA LEU A 199 -11.31 0.19 7.65
C LEU A 199 -10.18 -0.41 6.81
N VAL A 200 -9.80 0.28 5.74
CA VAL A 200 -8.77 -0.16 4.81
C VAL A 200 -7.61 0.85 4.81
N PRO A 201 -6.35 0.40 5.04
CA PRO A 201 -5.19 1.30 5.02
C PRO A 201 -5.03 2.00 3.66
N LYS A 202 -4.70 3.28 3.66
CA LYS A 202 -4.40 4.05 2.43
C LYS A 202 -3.27 3.44 1.61
N SER A 203 -2.29 2.87 2.29
CA SER A 203 -1.08 2.33 1.70
C SER A 203 -1.31 1.22 0.67
N ILE A 204 -2.38 0.42 0.82
CA ILE A 204 -2.68 -0.73 -0.04
C ILE A 204 -3.72 -0.46 -1.13
N VAL A 205 -4.29 0.75 -1.20
CA VAL A 205 -5.33 1.07 -2.21
C VAL A 205 -4.77 1.89 -3.36
N ARG A 206 -5.35 1.71 -4.54
CA ARG A 206 -5.00 2.43 -5.77
C ARG A 206 -6.26 2.81 -6.55
N LEU A 207 -6.18 3.87 -7.37
CA LEU A 207 -7.24 4.21 -8.35
C LEU A 207 -7.32 3.22 -9.49
N ARG A 208 -6.23 2.51 -9.76
CA ARG A 208 -6.13 1.44 -10.76
C ARG A 208 -5.12 0.42 -10.26
N LEU A 209 -5.38 -0.86 -10.53
CA LEU A 209 -4.39 -1.88 -10.23
C LEU A 209 -3.08 -1.61 -10.98
N SER A 210 -1.97 -1.97 -10.36
CA SER A 210 -0.62 -1.86 -10.93
C SER A 210 -0.49 -2.70 -12.21
N VAL A 211 -1.14 -3.86 -12.26
CA VAL A 211 -1.17 -4.74 -13.43
C VAL A 211 -2.20 -4.30 -14.46
N ASP A 212 -1.80 -4.32 -15.76
CA ASP A 212 -2.66 -3.93 -16.89
C ASP A 212 -2.32 -4.78 -18.12
N THR A 213 -3.28 -5.57 -18.60
CA THR A 213 -3.12 -6.46 -19.74
C THR A 213 -2.68 -5.71 -21.01
N GLY A 214 -3.22 -4.50 -21.23
CA GLY A 214 -2.86 -3.69 -22.39
C GLY A 214 -1.43 -3.14 -22.31
N LYS A 215 -0.95 -2.73 -21.13
CA LYS A 215 0.45 -2.33 -20.91
C LYS A 215 1.38 -3.53 -21.09
N TYR A 216 1.03 -4.67 -20.50
CA TYR A 216 1.77 -5.91 -20.65
C TYR A 216 1.92 -6.32 -22.12
N TYR A 217 0.82 -6.36 -22.87
CA TYR A 217 0.84 -6.67 -24.30
C TYR A 217 1.72 -5.66 -25.09
N ARG A 218 1.44 -4.36 -24.94
CA ARG A 218 2.13 -3.31 -25.72
C ARG A 218 3.60 -3.16 -25.37
N GLY A 219 3.97 -3.37 -24.13
CA GLY A 219 5.33 -3.15 -23.63
C GLY A 219 6.24 -4.37 -23.71
N TYR A 220 5.68 -5.59 -23.65
CA TYR A 220 6.49 -6.80 -23.48
C TYR A 220 6.21 -7.89 -24.52
N ILE A 221 4.95 -8.14 -24.88
CA ILE A 221 4.61 -9.15 -25.90
C ILE A 221 4.83 -8.60 -27.31
N ARG A 222 4.21 -7.47 -27.65
CA ARG A 222 4.28 -6.91 -28.99
C ARG A 222 5.70 -6.62 -29.46
N PRO A 223 6.64 -6.05 -28.67
CA PRO A 223 8.03 -5.84 -29.10
C PRO A 223 8.75 -7.12 -29.57
N TYR A 224 8.49 -8.23 -28.88
CA TYR A 224 9.02 -9.53 -29.29
C TYR A 224 8.60 -9.91 -30.71
N TYR A 225 7.30 -9.76 -31.03
CA TYR A 225 6.81 -10.02 -32.38
C TYR A 225 7.28 -8.95 -33.39
N GLU A 226 7.42 -7.69 -32.99
CA GLU A 226 8.00 -6.62 -33.83
C GLU A 226 9.43 -7.00 -34.28
N ASP A 227 10.26 -7.54 -33.40
CA ASP A 227 11.62 -7.96 -33.68
C ASP A 227 11.64 -9.17 -34.63
N ILE A 228 10.77 -10.15 -34.43
CA ILE A 228 10.62 -11.28 -35.37
C ILE A 228 10.26 -10.78 -36.75
N GLU A 229 9.27 -9.89 -36.90
CA GLU A 229 8.85 -9.37 -38.20
C GLU A 229 9.92 -8.51 -38.88
N LEU A 230 10.68 -7.74 -38.11
CA LEU A 230 11.82 -6.99 -38.60
C LEU A 230 12.98 -7.90 -39.08
N GLY A 231 13.15 -9.06 -38.46
CA GLY A 231 14.16 -10.06 -38.83
C GLY A 231 13.85 -10.80 -40.14
N LYS A 232 12.57 -10.88 -40.55
CA LYS A 232 12.19 -11.54 -41.83
C LYS A 232 12.64 -10.72 -43.04
N ALA A 233 13.11 -11.37 -44.12
CA ALA A 233 13.49 -10.70 -45.36
C ALA A 233 12.28 -9.94 -45.95
N ALA A 234 11.11 -10.54 -45.95
CA ALA A 234 9.81 -9.94 -46.31
C ALA A 234 8.79 -10.21 -45.26
N SER A 235 7.94 -9.23 -44.95
CA SER A 235 6.86 -9.33 -43.99
C SER A 235 5.70 -8.42 -44.37
N ASP A 236 4.49 -8.94 -44.32
CA ASP A 236 3.25 -8.18 -44.56
C ASP A 236 2.98 -7.13 -43.48
N PHE A 237 3.69 -7.21 -42.38
CA PHE A 237 3.57 -6.29 -41.24
C PHE A 237 4.64 -5.21 -41.22
N VAL A 238 5.60 -5.22 -42.16
CA VAL A 238 6.72 -4.28 -42.23
C VAL A 238 6.62 -3.40 -43.48
N ARG A 239 6.75 -2.10 -43.29
CA ARG A 239 6.86 -1.13 -44.36
C ARG A 239 8.21 -0.42 -44.34
N ILE A 240 8.68 0.00 -45.50
CA ILE A 240 9.86 0.86 -45.64
C ILE A 240 9.39 2.31 -45.54
N ILE A 241 9.98 3.07 -44.63
CA ILE A 241 9.74 4.50 -44.48
C ILE A 241 10.96 5.29 -44.93
N ASN A 242 10.74 6.40 -45.64
CA ASN A 242 11.79 7.33 -46.03
C ASN A 242 12.07 8.26 -44.84
N LEU A 243 13.32 8.35 -44.44
CA LEU A 243 13.77 9.28 -43.38
C LEU A 243 14.32 10.56 -44.07
N LYS A 244 14.20 11.69 -43.39
CA LYS A 244 14.86 12.93 -43.83
C LYS A 244 16.38 12.69 -43.93
N PRO A 245 17.06 13.17 -44.98
CA PRO A 245 18.50 13.10 -45.04
C PRO A 245 19.14 13.80 -43.84
N ALA A 246 20.26 13.26 -43.35
CA ALA A 246 20.95 13.85 -42.20
C ALA A 246 21.54 15.24 -42.51
N LYS A 247 21.83 15.49 -43.80
CA LYS A 247 22.27 16.82 -44.36
C LYS A 247 21.44 17.13 -45.58
N ARG A 248 21.19 18.43 -45.86
CA ARG A 248 20.52 18.88 -47.08
C ARG A 248 21.30 18.40 -48.32
N GLY A 249 20.63 17.64 -49.22
CA GLY A 249 21.27 17.02 -50.38
C GLY A 249 21.97 15.68 -50.12
N GLY A 250 21.92 15.14 -48.90
CA GLY A 250 22.51 13.84 -48.56
C GLY A 250 21.71 12.65 -49.10
N PRO A 251 22.29 11.43 -49.07
CA PRO A 251 21.66 10.22 -49.58
C PRO A 251 20.30 9.94 -48.88
N LYS A 252 19.35 9.43 -49.67
CA LYS A 252 18.06 8.97 -49.14
C LYS A 252 18.30 7.85 -48.13
N ARG A 253 17.74 8.03 -46.94
CA ARG A 253 17.78 7.04 -45.84
C ARG A 253 16.43 6.38 -45.74
N THR A 254 16.44 5.07 -45.65
CA THR A 254 15.22 4.29 -45.39
C THR A 254 15.33 3.50 -44.10
N ARG A 255 14.20 3.23 -43.46
CA ARG A 255 14.11 2.38 -42.27
C ARG A 255 12.90 1.45 -42.40
N ARG A 256 13.12 0.19 -42.07
CA ARG A 256 12.01 -0.75 -41.87
C ARG A 256 11.26 -0.41 -40.62
N ARG A 257 9.93 -0.42 -40.65
CA ARG A 257 9.06 -0.12 -39.52
C ARG A 257 7.85 -1.02 -39.52
N VAL A 258 7.57 -1.62 -38.38
CA VAL A 258 6.37 -2.46 -38.18
C VAL A 258 5.12 -1.59 -38.20
N MET A 259 4.09 -2.06 -38.88
CA MET A 259 2.74 -1.51 -38.89
C MET A 259 1.98 -2.08 -37.66
N LYS A 260 2.18 -1.44 -36.50
CA LYS A 260 1.70 -1.95 -35.21
C LYS A 260 0.21 -2.32 -35.18
N GLY A 261 -0.65 -1.47 -35.75
CA GLY A 261 -2.09 -1.74 -35.79
C GLY A 261 -2.44 -3.00 -36.64
N LYS A 262 -1.73 -3.24 -37.76
CA LYS A 262 -1.92 -4.45 -38.55
C LYS A 262 -1.42 -5.71 -37.84
N LEU A 263 -0.31 -5.57 -37.13
CA LEU A 263 0.25 -6.64 -36.30
C LEU A 263 -0.70 -6.96 -35.12
N ASP A 264 -1.19 -5.93 -34.42
CA ASP A 264 -2.13 -6.09 -33.30
C ASP A 264 -3.45 -6.78 -33.71
N GLN A 265 -3.97 -6.45 -34.92
CA GLN A 265 -5.15 -7.13 -35.48
C GLN A 265 -4.87 -8.61 -35.79
N HIS A 266 -3.68 -8.95 -36.23
CA HIS A 266 -3.30 -10.32 -36.53
C HIS A 266 -3.06 -11.16 -35.30
N LEU A 267 -2.35 -10.60 -34.31
CA LEU A 267 -2.02 -11.29 -33.07
C LEU A 267 -3.20 -11.40 -32.09
N GLY A 268 -4.12 -10.44 -32.13
CA GLY A 268 -5.13 -10.26 -31.08
C GLY A 268 -4.55 -9.60 -29.83
N THR A 269 -5.40 -8.85 -29.12
CA THR A 269 -5.00 -8.09 -27.92
C THR A 269 -5.88 -8.36 -26.71
N ASN A 270 -6.86 -9.27 -26.84
CA ASN A 270 -7.71 -9.72 -25.75
C ASN A 270 -6.96 -10.70 -24.84
N LYS A 271 -7.50 -10.95 -23.65
CA LYS A 271 -6.85 -11.81 -22.64
C LYS A 271 -6.51 -13.21 -23.15
N THR A 272 -7.39 -13.85 -23.92
CA THR A 272 -7.15 -15.17 -24.51
C THR A 272 -5.93 -15.17 -25.46
N ALA A 273 -5.81 -14.14 -26.29
CA ALA A 273 -4.65 -13.99 -27.16
C ALA A 273 -3.37 -13.68 -26.36
N VAL A 274 -3.47 -12.82 -25.36
CA VAL A 274 -2.36 -12.47 -24.46
C VAL A 274 -1.86 -13.68 -23.69
N GLU A 275 -2.76 -14.52 -23.20
CA GLU A 275 -2.42 -15.80 -22.55
C GLU A 275 -1.63 -16.71 -23.52
N ALA A 276 -2.14 -16.93 -24.74
CA ALA A 276 -1.46 -17.74 -25.75
C ALA A 276 -0.08 -17.19 -26.11
N HIS A 277 0.07 -15.87 -26.22
CA HIS A 277 1.37 -15.24 -26.48
C HIS A 277 2.32 -15.38 -25.28
N THR A 278 1.81 -15.33 -24.05
CA THR A 278 2.61 -15.54 -22.83
C THR A 278 3.14 -16.96 -22.77
N GLU A 279 2.37 -17.95 -23.21
CA GLU A 279 2.87 -19.34 -23.32
C GLU A 279 4.03 -19.45 -24.32
N ASN A 280 3.95 -18.79 -25.45
CA ASN A 280 5.00 -18.78 -26.47
C ASN A 280 6.24 -17.98 -26.06
N PHE A 281 6.06 -16.98 -25.20
CA PHE A 281 7.11 -16.09 -24.72
C PHE A 281 6.97 -15.80 -23.21
N PRO A 282 7.19 -16.81 -22.32
CA PRO A 282 6.97 -16.66 -20.89
C PRO A 282 7.85 -15.62 -20.22
N GLN A 283 9.05 -15.36 -20.72
CA GLN A 283 9.96 -14.35 -20.18
C GLN A 283 9.40 -12.92 -20.28
N ALA A 284 8.36 -12.70 -21.11
CA ALA A 284 7.68 -11.40 -21.16
C ALA A 284 6.95 -11.10 -19.84
N LEU A 285 6.34 -12.12 -19.22
CA LEU A 285 5.65 -11.98 -17.93
C LEU A 285 6.65 -11.70 -16.81
N ASP A 286 7.74 -12.45 -16.75
CA ASP A 286 8.79 -12.24 -15.74
C ASP A 286 9.34 -10.81 -15.83
N ARG A 287 9.72 -10.34 -17.03
CA ARG A 287 10.19 -8.97 -17.25
C ARG A 287 9.17 -7.89 -16.88
N TYR A 288 7.89 -8.14 -17.10
CA TYR A 288 6.84 -7.20 -16.73
C TYR A 288 6.72 -7.10 -15.21
N LYS A 289 6.77 -8.25 -14.51
CA LYS A 289 6.71 -8.30 -13.03
C LYS A 289 7.95 -7.65 -12.42
N ASP A 290 9.16 -7.96 -12.91
CA ASP A 290 10.40 -7.32 -12.46
C ASP A 290 10.35 -5.78 -12.62
N ALA A 291 9.74 -5.31 -13.72
CA ALA A 291 9.58 -3.88 -13.95
C ALA A 291 8.56 -3.24 -13.00
N LEU A 292 7.48 -3.95 -12.66
CA LEU A 292 6.52 -3.49 -11.65
C LEU A 292 7.14 -3.43 -10.25
N GLU A 293 7.89 -4.46 -9.86
CA GLU A 293 8.61 -4.50 -8.59
C GLU A 293 9.65 -3.38 -8.51
N SER A 294 10.43 -3.19 -9.58
CA SER A 294 11.46 -2.14 -9.67
C SER A 294 10.86 -0.72 -9.65
N ALA A 295 9.69 -0.53 -10.23
CA ALA A 295 9.00 0.76 -10.21
C ALA A 295 8.45 1.09 -8.82
N GLY A 296 8.23 0.07 -7.99
CA GLY A 296 7.52 0.19 -6.73
C GLY A 296 6.06 0.57 -6.91
N SER A 297 5.27 0.40 -5.88
CA SER A 297 3.86 0.82 -5.87
C SER A 297 3.70 1.96 -4.86
N ARG A 298 3.70 3.21 -5.35
CA ARG A 298 3.53 4.38 -4.47
C ARG A 298 2.10 4.46 -3.95
N PRO A 299 1.91 4.71 -2.65
CA PRO A 299 0.60 5.05 -2.11
C PRO A 299 -0.03 6.24 -2.85
N LEU A 300 -1.37 6.32 -2.84
CA LEU A 300 -2.07 7.49 -3.37
C LEU A 300 -1.84 8.69 -2.44
N PRO A 301 -1.45 9.87 -2.98
CA PRO A 301 -1.36 11.09 -2.19
C PRO A 301 -2.72 11.49 -1.61
N ASP A 302 -2.74 12.07 -0.41
CA ASP A 302 -3.95 12.58 0.21
C ASP A 302 -4.71 13.56 -0.70
N ALA A 303 -4.01 14.37 -1.49
CA ALA A 303 -4.63 15.27 -2.47
C ALA A 303 -5.47 14.53 -3.52
N GLU A 304 -5.04 13.34 -3.97
CA GLU A 304 -5.82 12.51 -4.88
C GLU A 304 -7.03 11.90 -4.17
N PHE A 305 -6.89 11.42 -2.93
CA PHE A 305 -8.01 10.99 -2.12
C PHE A 305 -9.04 12.12 -1.96
N HIS A 306 -8.62 13.33 -1.56
CA HIS A 306 -9.51 14.48 -1.42
C HIS A 306 -10.28 14.80 -2.70
N ALA A 307 -9.63 14.74 -3.87
CA ALA A 307 -10.28 14.96 -5.15
C ALA A 307 -11.40 13.95 -5.43
N HIS A 308 -11.16 12.67 -5.11
CA HIS A 308 -12.11 11.58 -5.35
C HIS A 308 -13.22 11.50 -4.31
N ILE A 309 -12.87 11.67 -3.02
CA ILE A 309 -13.84 11.59 -1.93
C ILE A 309 -14.53 12.94 -1.65
N ARG A 310 -14.12 14.03 -2.30
CA ARG A 310 -14.66 15.39 -2.11
C ARG A 310 -14.67 15.85 -0.65
N SER A 311 -13.62 15.52 0.11
CA SER A 311 -13.45 15.97 1.48
C SER A 311 -12.72 17.30 1.56
N ARG A 312 -12.84 18.01 2.71
CA ARG A 312 -12.01 19.16 3.03
C ARG A 312 -10.59 18.70 3.31
N GLN A 313 -9.60 19.37 2.71
CA GLN A 313 -8.20 19.20 3.06
C GLN A 313 -7.85 20.08 4.25
N GLU A 314 -7.32 19.50 5.33
CA GLU A 314 -6.71 20.21 6.44
C GLU A 314 -5.27 20.59 6.09
N SER A 315 -4.85 21.79 6.46
CA SER A 315 -3.45 22.19 6.34
C SER A 315 -2.63 21.64 7.51
N LEU A 316 -1.34 21.38 7.28
CA LEU A 316 -0.41 20.98 8.37
C LEU A 316 -0.37 22.03 9.49
N THR A 317 -0.60 23.30 9.16
CA THR A 317 -0.65 24.39 10.15
C THR A 317 -1.87 24.26 11.07
N GLU A 318 -3.04 23.93 10.53
CA GLU A 318 -4.25 23.69 11.35
C GLU A 318 -4.03 22.52 12.32
N ILE A 319 -3.43 21.42 11.85
CA ILE A 319 -3.13 20.26 12.71
C ILE A 319 -2.07 20.60 13.76
N LEU A 320 -1.08 21.44 13.41
CA LEU A 320 -0.04 21.90 14.35
C LEU A 320 -0.63 22.77 15.47
N ASP A 321 -1.64 23.57 15.18
CA ASP A 321 -2.32 24.37 16.20
C ASP A 321 -3.07 23.48 17.22
N GLU A 322 -3.56 22.31 16.79
CA GLU A 322 -4.12 21.32 17.72
C GLU A 322 -3.04 20.77 18.67
N ILE A 323 -1.81 20.48 18.19
CA ILE A 323 -0.70 20.05 19.03
C ILE A 323 -0.41 21.13 20.10
N LYS A 324 -0.32 22.39 19.70
CA LYS A 324 -0.03 23.52 20.59
C LYS A 324 -1.13 23.74 21.64
N ALA A 325 -2.38 23.45 21.29
CA ALA A 325 -3.52 23.59 22.19
C ALA A 325 -3.54 22.55 23.35
N VAL A 326 -2.82 21.43 23.18
CA VAL A 326 -2.74 20.40 24.25
C VAL A 326 -1.89 20.92 25.40
N ALA A 327 -2.43 20.90 26.62
CA ALA A 327 -1.72 21.30 27.82
C ALA A 327 -0.54 20.35 28.10
N PRO A 328 0.66 20.89 28.43
CA PRO A 328 1.79 20.06 28.84
C PRO A 328 1.51 19.26 30.11
N GLY A 329 2.16 18.09 30.25
CA GLY A 329 2.09 17.23 31.40
C GLY A 329 1.29 15.94 31.18
N ASN A 330 1.24 15.09 32.21
CA ASN A 330 0.67 13.74 32.08
C ASN A 330 -0.82 13.73 31.71
N ALA A 331 -1.60 14.71 32.16
CA ALA A 331 -3.02 14.80 31.83
C ALA A 331 -3.28 15.00 30.32
N GLY A 332 -2.39 15.72 29.63
CA GLY A 332 -2.46 15.94 28.18
C GLY A 332 -1.71 14.90 27.34
N ALA A 333 -1.03 13.93 27.94
CA ALA A 333 -0.13 13.03 27.20
C ALA A 333 -0.84 12.29 26.05
N ASN A 334 -1.98 11.69 26.29
CA ASN A 334 -2.74 10.97 25.27
C ASN A 334 -3.24 11.91 24.15
N GLY A 335 -3.64 13.15 24.49
CA GLY A 335 -4.01 14.17 23.50
C GLY A 335 -2.82 14.54 22.63
N TYR A 336 -1.66 14.78 23.24
CA TYR A 336 -0.42 15.07 22.52
C TYR A 336 0.00 13.94 21.57
N HIS A 337 -0.02 12.68 22.04
CA HIS A 337 0.29 11.51 21.21
C HIS A 337 -0.63 11.44 19.97
N ARG A 338 -1.94 11.64 20.16
CA ARG A 338 -2.90 11.62 19.04
C ARG A 338 -2.68 12.75 18.05
N SER A 339 -2.48 13.97 18.55
CA SER A 339 -2.25 15.15 17.67
C SER A 339 -0.92 15.03 16.93
N VAL A 340 0.15 14.53 17.58
CA VAL A 340 1.43 14.25 16.92
C VAL A 340 1.26 13.15 15.86
N ALA A 341 0.55 12.05 16.17
CA ALA A 341 0.29 10.99 15.20
C ALA A 341 -0.47 11.53 13.99
N LYS A 342 -1.55 12.31 14.19
CA LYS A 342 -2.32 12.97 13.13
C LYS A 342 -1.41 13.85 12.26
N PHE A 343 -0.57 14.67 12.89
CA PHE A 343 0.36 15.55 12.18
C PHE A 343 1.38 14.79 11.34
N LEU A 344 2.03 13.78 11.93
CA LEU A 344 3.04 13.00 11.22
C LEU A 344 2.43 12.15 10.10
N THR A 345 1.20 11.65 10.28
CA THR A 345 0.44 10.95 9.23
C THR A 345 0.19 11.88 8.03
N ALA A 346 -0.23 13.13 8.28
CA ALA A 346 -0.45 14.10 7.22
C ALA A 346 0.85 14.61 6.58
N LEU A 347 1.90 14.82 7.40
CA LEU A 347 3.21 15.30 6.93
C LEU A 347 3.93 14.28 6.07
N PHE A 348 3.93 13.02 6.51
CA PHE A 348 4.68 11.96 5.84
C PHE A 348 3.83 11.19 4.82
N ASP A 349 2.57 11.56 4.60
CA ASP A 349 1.65 11.03 3.57
C ASP A 349 2.28 9.79 2.85
N THR A 350 2.39 9.67 1.59
CA THR A 350 2.90 8.52 0.83
C THR A 350 4.25 7.91 1.25
N GLN A 351 4.91 8.44 2.27
CA GLN A 351 6.22 7.98 2.75
C GLN A 351 6.12 7.00 3.92
N LEU A 352 5.24 7.28 4.88
CA LEU A 352 4.99 6.45 6.04
C LEU A 352 3.50 6.11 6.13
N GLY A 353 3.17 4.88 6.44
CA GLY A 353 1.78 4.42 6.54
C GLY A 353 1.62 3.29 7.56
N ASN A 354 0.43 2.68 7.59
CA ASN A 354 0.08 1.57 8.48
C ASN A 354 0.35 1.92 9.95
N VAL A 355 -0.17 3.07 10.38
CA VAL A 355 0.08 3.63 11.71
C VAL A 355 -0.44 2.71 12.80
N ARG A 356 0.42 2.33 13.73
CA ARG A 356 0.09 1.58 14.95
C ARG A 356 0.38 2.42 16.17
N ILE A 357 -0.58 2.50 17.08
CA ILE A 357 -0.47 3.27 18.30
C ILE A 357 -0.41 2.33 19.50
N GLU A 358 0.43 2.70 20.48
CA GLU A 358 0.65 1.93 21.69
C GLU A 358 0.98 0.44 21.41
N GLN A 359 1.75 0.20 20.34
CA GLN A 359 2.13 -1.14 19.92
C GLN A 359 2.86 -1.87 21.05
N LYS A 360 2.30 -2.99 21.49
CA LYS A 360 2.94 -3.87 22.46
C LYS A 360 3.97 -4.75 21.76
N ILE A 361 5.19 -4.75 22.27
CA ILE A 361 6.30 -5.60 21.79
C ILE A 361 6.83 -6.45 22.95
N HIS A 362 7.61 -7.49 22.64
CA HIS A 362 8.17 -8.42 23.63
C HIS A 362 7.10 -9.00 24.56
N GLN A 363 6.04 -9.61 24.01
CA GLN A 363 4.94 -10.22 24.77
C GLN A 363 4.22 -9.22 25.70
N GLY A 364 4.14 -7.93 25.32
CA GLY A 364 3.48 -6.88 26.09
C GLY A 364 4.34 -6.22 27.15
N LEU A 365 5.61 -6.60 27.31
CA LEU A 365 6.53 -6.03 28.32
C LEU A 365 6.99 -4.60 27.95
N LYS A 366 6.89 -4.22 26.67
CA LYS A 366 7.26 -2.89 26.20
C LYS A 366 6.17 -2.35 25.27
N ARG A 367 6.02 -1.03 25.23
CA ARG A 367 5.06 -0.32 24.40
C ARG A 367 5.79 0.79 23.63
N ILE A 368 5.44 0.95 22.37
CA ILE A 368 5.88 2.05 21.51
C ILE A 368 4.69 2.98 21.35
N ASP A 369 4.90 4.30 21.51
CA ASP A 369 3.79 5.26 21.43
C ASP A 369 3.16 5.27 20.04
N ILE A 370 3.97 5.40 18.98
CA ILE A 370 3.53 5.38 17.58
C ILE A 370 4.55 4.58 16.76
N THR A 371 4.10 3.77 15.83
CA THR A 371 4.97 3.09 14.85
C THR A 371 4.37 3.25 13.46
N PHE A 372 5.21 3.63 12.50
CA PHE A 372 4.86 3.67 11.08
C PHE A 372 5.62 2.57 10.34
N ASP A 373 4.99 2.02 9.29
CA ASP A 373 5.71 1.27 8.26
C ASP A 373 6.32 2.26 7.25
N ASN A 374 7.53 1.99 6.81
CA ASN A 374 8.19 2.78 5.79
C ASN A 374 7.75 2.27 4.40
N VAL A 375 6.74 2.95 3.82
CA VAL A 375 6.13 2.62 2.53
C VAL A 375 6.68 3.47 1.37
N ALA A 376 7.75 4.22 1.63
CA ALA A 376 8.34 5.15 0.68
C ALA A 376 8.89 4.45 -0.57
N GLY A 377 8.62 5.02 -1.73
CA GLY A 377 9.20 4.62 -3.02
C GLY A 377 10.32 5.53 -3.51
N ASP A 378 10.55 6.69 -2.84
CA ASP A 378 11.59 7.68 -3.13
C ASP A 378 11.82 8.58 -1.91
N GLY A 379 12.72 9.55 -2.04
CA GLY A 379 12.99 10.55 -1.01
C GLY A 379 13.82 10.05 0.16
N PHE A 380 13.69 10.77 1.29
CA PHE A 380 14.49 10.53 2.50
C PHE A 380 14.21 9.16 3.14
N PHE A 381 12.95 8.80 3.28
CA PHE A 381 12.57 7.54 3.93
C PHE A 381 12.89 6.31 3.07
N ASP A 382 12.79 6.39 1.74
CA ASP A 382 13.26 5.32 0.85
C ASP A 382 14.79 5.13 0.95
N TRP A 383 15.53 6.26 1.00
CA TRP A 383 16.97 6.21 1.23
C TRP A 383 17.33 5.58 2.59
N LEU A 384 16.59 5.92 3.67
CA LEU A 384 16.78 5.29 4.98
C LEU A 384 16.49 3.78 4.93
N ARG A 385 15.42 3.38 4.27
CA ARG A 385 15.06 1.96 4.12
C ARG A 385 16.16 1.15 3.44
N LYS A 386 16.73 1.70 2.37
CA LYS A 386 17.76 1.04 1.56
C LYS A 386 19.14 0.97 2.23
N ASN A 387 19.48 1.97 3.05
CA ASN A 387 20.86 2.11 3.57
C ASN A 387 20.96 1.86 5.09
N PHE A 388 19.85 1.94 5.84
CA PHE A 388 19.85 1.89 7.31
C PHE A 388 18.80 0.94 7.87
N SER A 389 18.32 -0.02 7.07
CA SER A 389 17.37 -1.07 7.48
C SER A 389 16.13 -0.50 8.21
N SER A 390 15.59 0.65 7.76
CA SER A 390 14.47 1.30 8.41
C SER A 390 13.13 0.88 7.79
N ALA A 391 12.74 -0.39 7.99
CA ALA A 391 11.43 -0.89 7.57
C ALA A 391 10.29 -0.28 8.41
N PHE A 392 10.56 0.04 9.68
CA PHE A 392 9.65 0.71 10.60
C PHE A 392 10.29 1.99 11.14
N VAL A 393 9.43 2.95 11.48
CA VAL A 393 9.83 4.21 12.12
C VAL A 393 9.06 4.34 13.45
N PRO A 394 9.65 3.94 14.58
CA PRO A 394 9.06 4.19 15.89
C PRO A 394 9.16 5.67 16.25
N VAL A 395 8.12 6.17 16.91
CA VAL A 395 8.06 7.54 17.45
C VAL A 395 7.71 7.46 18.93
N GLU A 396 8.51 8.10 19.75
CA GLU A 396 8.27 8.27 21.17
C GLU A 396 7.87 9.73 21.43
N CYS A 397 6.80 9.95 22.17
CA CYS A 397 6.23 11.27 22.40
C CYS A 397 6.34 11.68 23.88
N LYS A 398 6.86 12.89 24.13
CA LYS A 398 7.06 13.44 25.49
C LYS A 398 6.36 14.78 25.65
N ASN A 399 5.17 14.75 26.29
CA ASN A 399 4.34 15.92 26.53
C ASN A 399 4.70 16.65 27.82
N TYR A 400 5.96 17.02 28.00
CA TYR A 400 6.37 17.83 29.16
C TYR A 400 7.37 18.90 28.80
N GLY A 401 7.29 20.05 29.48
CA GLY A 401 8.11 21.25 29.20
C GLY A 401 9.49 21.23 29.86
N LYS A 402 10.13 20.07 29.95
CA LYS A 402 11.51 19.88 30.40
C LYS A 402 12.29 19.09 29.38
N ASP A 403 13.59 19.27 29.33
CA ASP A 403 14.46 18.58 28.39
C ASP A 403 14.39 17.06 28.56
N VAL A 404 14.40 16.36 27.44
CA VAL A 404 14.55 14.92 27.39
C VAL A 404 15.95 14.51 27.84
N LYS A 405 16.06 13.42 28.60
CA LYS A 405 17.30 12.91 29.20
C LYS A 405 17.56 11.48 28.78
N ASN A 406 18.62 10.86 29.31
CA ASN A 406 19.00 9.49 28.94
C ASN A 406 17.83 8.48 29.01
N PRO A 407 16.92 8.47 30.00
CA PRO A 407 15.86 7.50 30.02
C PRO A 407 14.94 7.53 28.79
N GLU A 408 14.63 8.71 28.22
CA GLU A 408 13.81 8.86 27.03
C GLU A 408 14.56 8.39 25.78
N PHE A 409 15.86 8.66 25.70
CA PHE A 409 16.72 8.17 24.63
C PHE A 409 16.91 6.64 24.69
N ASP A 410 17.18 6.10 25.86
CA ASP A 410 17.30 4.65 26.07
C ASP A 410 15.98 3.95 25.72
N GLN A 411 14.86 4.57 26.07
CA GLN A 411 13.54 4.03 25.77
C GLN A 411 13.35 3.81 24.27
N ILE A 412 13.62 4.80 23.42
CA ILE A 412 13.49 4.66 21.97
C ILE A 412 14.58 3.75 21.38
N ALA A 413 15.82 3.85 21.83
CA ALA A 413 16.92 3.00 21.36
C ALA A 413 16.61 1.50 21.57
N MET A 414 15.97 1.14 22.69
CA MET A 414 15.53 -0.23 22.96
C MET A 414 14.41 -0.72 22.03
N ARG A 415 13.85 0.12 21.17
CA ARG A 415 12.84 -0.27 20.14
C ARG A 415 13.49 -0.74 18.87
N PHE A 416 14.76 -0.36 18.64
CA PHE A 416 15.48 -0.72 17.43
C PHE A 416 15.90 -2.19 17.42
N SER A 417 15.94 -2.75 16.23
CA SER A 417 16.56 -4.05 15.95
C SER A 417 16.84 -4.16 14.45
N PRO A 418 17.73 -5.07 14.00
CA PRO A 418 17.98 -5.29 12.58
C PRO A 418 16.72 -5.59 11.77
N GLN A 419 15.73 -6.29 12.37
CA GLN A 419 14.48 -6.64 11.70
C GLN A 419 13.44 -5.51 11.73
N ARG A 420 13.41 -4.70 12.80
CA ARG A 420 12.41 -3.62 12.97
C ARG A 420 12.87 -2.29 12.41
N GLY A 421 14.18 -2.07 12.29
CA GLY A 421 14.76 -0.80 11.84
C GLY A 421 15.63 -0.14 12.90
N GLN A 422 16.47 0.79 12.45
CA GLN A 422 17.46 1.48 13.26
C GLN A 422 17.30 3.00 13.25
N PHE A 423 16.16 3.51 12.82
CA PHE A 423 15.84 4.94 12.81
C PHE A 423 14.51 5.20 13.52
N GLY A 424 14.45 6.25 14.34
CA GLY A 424 13.22 6.64 15.02
C GLY A 424 13.20 8.12 15.41
N LEU A 425 12.03 8.61 15.77
CA LEU A 425 11.76 9.99 16.14
C LEU A 425 11.43 10.09 17.65
N LEU A 426 12.01 11.06 18.32
CA LEU A 426 11.66 11.44 19.69
C LEU A 426 11.05 12.84 19.65
N THR A 427 9.73 12.94 19.83
CA THR A 427 9.03 14.23 19.83
C THR A 427 8.87 14.78 21.24
N CYS A 428 9.12 16.06 21.43
CA CYS A 428 8.94 16.77 22.70
C CYS A 428 8.46 18.21 22.47
N ARG A 429 7.96 18.86 23.52
CA ARG A 429 7.41 20.22 23.41
C ARG A 429 8.47 21.25 23.07
N SER A 430 9.62 21.19 23.77
CA SER A 430 10.73 22.11 23.60
C SER A 430 12.01 21.50 24.14
N LEU A 431 13.15 22.08 23.77
CA LEU A 431 14.48 21.80 24.32
C LEU A 431 15.14 23.13 24.71
N ALA A 432 15.60 23.23 25.94
CA ALA A 432 16.45 24.37 26.40
C ALA A 432 17.92 24.13 25.98
N ASP A 433 18.37 22.86 25.95
CA ASP A 433 19.74 22.46 25.60
C ASP A 433 19.70 21.46 24.41
N VAL A 434 19.68 22.01 23.20
CA VAL A 434 19.68 21.25 21.94
C VAL A 434 20.99 20.47 21.75
N ASP A 435 22.12 21.06 22.16
CA ASP A 435 23.45 20.45 21.99
C ASP A 435 23.58 19.18 22.84
N SER A 436 23.09 19.24 24.08
CA SER A 436 23.05 18.06 24.96
C SER A 436 22.14 16.94 24.41
N ALA A 437 20.97 17.28 23.85
CA ALA A 437 20.10 16.31 23.24
C ALA A 437 20.75 15.67 21.99
N THR A 438 21.42 16.48 21.16
CA THR A 438 22.16 16.01 19.98
C THR A 438 23.32 15.10 20.38
N ALA A 439 24.08 15.47 21.43
CA ALA A 439 25.18 14.64 21.93
C ALA A 439 24.72 13.28 22.43
N ARG A 440 23.56 13.19 23.14
CA ARG A 440 22.98 11.91 23.57
C ARG A 440 22.56 11.04 22.38
N ALA A 441 21.90 11.63 21.39
CA ALA A 441 21.53 10.92 20.16
C ALA A 441 22.79 10.42 19.41
N GLY A 442 23.85 11.23 19.37
CA GLY A 442 25.15 10.86 18.80
C GLY A 442 25.81 9.68 19.53
N THR A 443 25.72 9.62 20.88
CA THR A 443 26.23 8.48 21.65
C THR A 443 25.51 7.18 21.26
N ILE A 444 24.18 7.19 21.15
CA ILE A 444 23.39 6.03 20.73
C ILE A 444 23.81 5.56 19.32
N ALA A 445 24.04 6.51 18.42
CA ALA A 445 24.48 6.21 17.05
C ALA A 445 25.91 5.61 17.05
N ALA A 446 26.83 6.17 17.83
CA ALA A 446 28.20 5.69 17.96
C ALA A 446 28.29 4.28 18.57
N ASP A 447 27.42 3.96 19.52
CA ASP A 447 27.32 2.65 20.15
C ASP A 447 26.62 1.60 19.26
N GLY A 448 26.17 1.99 18.07
CA GLY A 448 25.50 1.09 17.12
C GLY A 448 24.07 0.70 17.49
N HIS A 449 23.45 1.44 18.42
CA HIS A 449 22.08 1.19 18.86
C HIS A 449 21.01 1.81 17.97
N GLY A 450 21.41 2.48 16.87
CA GLY A 450 20.51 3.12 15.92
C GLY A 450 20.53 4.65 15.99
N TYR A 451 19.61 5.29 15.28
CA TYR A 451 19.60 6.72 15.05
C TYR A 451 18.33 7.36 15.57
N VAL A 452 18.44 8.26 16.53
CA VAL A 452 17.31 8.98 17.13
C VAL A 452 17.35 10.44 16.68
N VAL A 453 16.36 10.87 15.93
CA VAL A 453 16.17 12.29 15.61
C VAL A 453 15.17 12.89 16.58
N VAL A 454 15.59 13.91 17.33
CA VAL A 454 14.71 14.63 18.25
C VAL A 454 14.01 15.75 17.51
N LEU A 455 12.71 15.91 17.73
CA LEU A 455 11.87 16.95 17.13
C LEU A 455 11.09 17.68 18.23
N THR A 456 11.19 19.01 18.23
CA THR A 456 10.35 19.90 19.06
C THR A 456 9.10 20.35 18.30
N ASP A 457 8.15 20.98 19.00
CA ASP A 457 6.99 21.61 18.35
C ASP A 457 7.42 22.66 17.30
N ASP A 458 8.53 23.38 17.51
CA ASP A 458 9.09 24.32 16.53
C ASP A 458 9.71 23.63 15.32
N ASP A 459 10.29 22.45 15.51
CA ASP A 459 10.77 21.61 14.42
C ASP A 459 9.62 21.07 13.57
N LEU A 460 8.51 20.66 14.18
CA LEU A 460 7.30 20.26 13.45
C LEU A 460 6.77 21.43 12.60
N MET A 461 6.85 22.67 13.11
CA MET A 461 6.48 23.85 12.32
C MET A 461 7.44 24.09 11.14
N THR A 462 8.72 23.84 11.32
CA THR A 462 9.71 23.92 10.22
C THR A 462 9.43 22.85 9.16
N LEU A 463 9.18 21.60 9.57
CA LEU A 463 8.81 20.52 8.66
C LEU A 463 7.52 20.81 7.88
N ALA A 464 6.51 21.45 8.53
CA ALA A 464 5.28 21.87 7.85
C ALA A 464 5.55 22.93 6.76
N ARG A 465 6.48 23.85 7.00
CA ARG A 465 6.88 24.86 6.00
C ARG A 465 7.67 24.23 4.85
N ASP A 466 8.62 23.34 5.15
CA ASP A 466 9.41 22.63 4.15
C ASP A 466 8.49 21.78 3.23
N ALA A 467 7.48 21.15 3.79
CA ALA A 467 6.52 20.37 3.03
C ALA A 467 5.64 21.23 2.09
N ALA A 468 5.40 22.49 2.43
CA ALA A 468 4.68 23.42 1.58
C ALA A 468 5.53 23.91 0.38
N ASP A 469 6.86 23.78 0.43
CA ASP A 469 7.77 24.06 -0.69
C ASP A 469 7.88 22.82 -1.60
N SER A 470 7.13 22.84 -2.70
CA SER A 470 7.04 21.70 -3.63
C SER A 470 8.28 21.47 -4.51
N SER A 471 9.36 22.23 -4.34
CA SER A 471 10.58 22.13 -5.19
C SER A 471 11.33 20.80 -5.01
N ALA A 472 11.23 20.17 -3.84
CA ALA A 472 11.83 18.89 -3.53
C ALA A 472 10.93 18.06 -2.59
N PRO A 473 9.82 17.52 -3.09
CA PRO A 473 8.92 16.73 -2.27
C PRO A 473 9.68 15.54 -1.66
N TYR A 474 9.37 15.22 -0.40
CA TYR A 474 9.95 14.09 0.35
C TYR A 474 11.45 14.20 0.69
N ALA A 475 12.07 15.38 0.53
CA ALA A 475 13.46 15.60 0.88
C ALA A 475 13.66 15.75 2.40
N TYR A 476 12.72 16.37 3.09
CA TYR A 476 12.73 16.66 4.53
C TYR A 476 14.10 17.21 5.01
N PRO A 477 14.52 18.41 4.56
CA PRO A 477 15.88 18.91 4.78
C PRO A 477 16.29 18.92 6.26
N LEU A 478 15.38 19.29 7.16
CA LEU A 478 15.62 19.29 8.60
C LEU A 478 15.92 17.88 9.14
N LEU A 479 15.11 16.87 8.75
CA LEU A 479 15.35 15.49 9.19
C LEU A 479 16.68 14.98 8.66
N ARG A 480 16.96 15.27 7.39
CA ARG A 480 18.20 14.86 6.74
C ARG A 480 19.41 15.47 7.41
N ALA A 481 19.42 16.77 7.66
CA ALA A 481 20.53 17.47 8.32
C ALA A 481 20.79 16.91 9.73
N ARG A 482 19.73 16.69 10.53
CA ARG A 482 19.86 16.09 11.87
C ARG A 482 20.39 14.65 11.81
N PHE A 483 19.94 13.88 10.85
CA PHE A 483 20.42 12.52 10.67
C PHE A 483 21.89 12.48 10.23
N GLU A 484 22.30 13.33 9.29
CA GLU A 484 23.70 13.44 8.82
C GLU A 484 24.64 13.90 9.94
N ALA A 485 24.17 14.77 10.84
CA ALA A 485 24.92 15.14 12.04
C ALA A 485 25.19 13.93 12.97
N LEU A 486 24.25 12.99 13.09
CA LEU A 486 24.45 11.74 13.87
C LEU A 486 25.48 10.80 13.22
N LEU A 487 25.68 10.92 11.91
CA LEU A 487 26.71 10.16 11.18
C LEU A 487 28.09 10.82 11.24
N GLY A 488 28.21 12.03 11.83
CA GLY A 488 29.44 12.83 11.83
C GLY A 488 29.82 13.36 10.44
N ILE A 489 28.83 13.58 9.57
CA ILE A 489 29.02 14.04 8.18
C ILE A 489 28.54 15.51 8.04
N GLY A 490 27.96 16.10 9.10
CA GLY A 490 27.41 17.46 9.11
C GLY A 490 28.42 18.54 9.47
#